data_67c93eb3e7182e92466e360eac31801b
#
_entry.id   67c93eb3e7182e92466e360eac31801b
#
_cell.length_a   1.000
_cell.length_b   1.000
_cell.length_c   1.000
_cell.angle_alpha   90.00
_cell.angle_beta   90.00
_cell.angle_gamma   90.00
#
_symmetry.space_group_name_H-M   'P 1'
#
loop_
_entity.id
_entity.type
_entity.pdbx_description
1 polymer ?
#
loop_
_entity_poly.entity_id
_entity_poly.type
_entity_poly.pdbx_seq_one_letter_code
_entity_poly.pdbx_strand_id
1 'polypeptide(L)'
;SSIGMKDKVTAFLWLIGLLLCGTLSSQKCSPSKQAYPENVILVTLDTQRPDFIGAYNPTKASTPNIDSLAANGILFDNCYSPIPITLPAHASLFYSLPPHELALYNNGQVFKNERDLVSLAQVFKKKGFQTAGFVSLGVLKSKFRLAEGFDDYEDKHPENRWYLHAEEVNARVFPWLDKNKENRFFIWIHYSDPHDPYAIPSLPPDLRIRFNGKPIWDICVQREERLSLRFMLHAGKNTIECVTLNPYPDSQDEFRISLNEVYYAPSEDIKIIYEGMNVVKKDEQTSLLIKERGRILIDNPGNTQELRMEATGKIYLLAQEKVHAYKEEVEYLDRQIGLLLKKLDQSELLDKSLIVLVGDHGEGLGDHRTLLGEPHFGHIHYLYTEYLKIPLIFYNPYWEEKGSRNSEQTTILDIAPTILAIMGWKKMPFHKGFNLLKTGEERTPIIFGETYRPESTRDRFSGLQYPWHLIFTPSRDRFELYNIRDDPAEQTNVFVQERENPDVVKFRKIVKKYALEILSTKKDIELDPKSLEMLRSLGYIKK
;
A
#
# COMPACT_ATOMS: atom_id res chain seq x y z
N SER A 1 -80.99 42.52 -25.37
CA SER A 1 -79.90 42.79 -24.49
C SER A 1 -79.14 41.49 -24.17
N SER A 2 -78.07 41.27 -24.87
CA SER A 2 -77.29 40.07 -24.78
C SER A 2 -75.95 40.32 -23.96
N ILE A 3 -76.16 40.50 -22.69
CA ILE A 3 -75.03 40.57 -21.74
C ILE A 3 -75.45 39.70 -20.52
N GLY A 4 -74.95 38.48 -20.48
CA GLY A 4 -75.32 37.65 -19.30
C GLY A 4 -74.81 36.20 -19.30
N MET A 5 -74.23 35.72 -20.39
CA MET A 5 -73.86 34.31 -20.47
C MET A 5 -72.35 34.05 -20.56
N LYS A 6 -71.54 35.03 -20.96
CA LYS A 6 -70.07 34.90 -21.03
C LYS A 6 -69.45 35.11 -19.65
N ASP A 7 -69.97 36.00 -18.83
CA ASP A 7 -69.41 36.29 -17.50
C ASP A 7 -69.62 35.18 -16.49
N LYS A 8 -70.72 34.40 -16.60
CA LYS A 8 -70.97 33.25 -15.73
C LYS A 8 -70.05 32.03 -16.05
N VAL A 9 -69.63 31.85 -17.29
CA VAL A 9 -68.76 30.76 -17.65
C VAL A 9 -67.32 31.06 -17.21
N THR A 10 -66.90 32.34 -17.32
CA THR A 10 -65.57 32.75 -16.85
C THR A 10 -65.43 32.68 -15.33
N ALA A 11 -66.47 33.06 -14.59
CA ALA A 11 -66.49 32.95 -13.14
C ALA A 11 -66.50 31.48 -12.64
N PHE A 12 -67.21 30.59 -13.39
CA PHE A 12 -67.22 29.15 -13.06
C PHE A 12 -65.91 28.45 -13.33
N LEU A 13 -65.19 28.84 -14.38
CA LEU A 13 -63.86 28.34 -14.66
C LEU A 13 -62.79 28.85 -13.69
N TRP A 14 -62.93 30.07 -13.15
CA TRP A 14 -62.09 30.60 -12.06
C TRP A 14 -62.33 29.89 -10.73
N LEU A 15 -63.57 29.51 -10.42
CA LEU A 15 -63.91 28.77 -9.19
C LEU A 15 -63.38 27.31 -9.24
N ILE A 16 -63.40 26.66 -10.41
CA ILE A 16 -62.83 25.32 -10.60
C ILE A 16 -61.32 25.38 -10.56
N GLY A 17 -60.67 26.42 -11.10
CA GLY A 17 -59.25 26.65 -10.99
C GLY A 17 -58.77 26.87 -9.55
N LEU A 18 -59.53 27.56 -8.73
CA LEU A 18 -59.21 27.78 -7.30
C LEU A 18 -59.49 26.54 -6.42
N LEU A 19 -60.45 25.68 -6.80
CA LEU A 19 -60.71 24.42 -6.11
C LEU A 19 -59.70 23.32 -6.47
N LEU A 20 -59.10 23.36 -7.66
CA LEU A 20 -58.00 22.44 -8.05
C LEU A 20 -56.65 22.88 -7.52
N CYS A 21 -56.43 24.17 -7.19
CA CYS A 21 -55.23 24.64 -6.52
C CYS A 21 -55.24 24.44 -5.00
N GLY A 22 -56.42 24.17 -4.41
CA GLY A 22 -56.58 24.01 -2.95
C GLY A 22 -56.35 22.61 -2.42
N THR A 23 -56.06 21.60 -3.28
CA THR A 23 -55.75 20.22 -2.86
C THR A 23 -54.32 19.76 -3.23
N LEU A 24 -53.41 20.69 -3.56
CA LEU A 24 -52.00 20.42 -3.39
C LEU A 24 -51.78 20.39 -1.88
N SER A 25 -51.99 19.20 -1.31
CA SER A 25 -51.52 18.87 0.01
C SER A 25 -50.08 19.33 0.10
N SER A 26 -49.82 20.25 1.02
CA SER A 26 -48.49 20.47 1.51
C SER A 26 -47.99 19.11 2.09
N GLN A 27 -47.52 18.21 1.22
CA GLN A 27 -46.53 17.27 1.66
C GLN A 27 -45.41 18.14 2.22
N LYS A 28 -45.47 18.35 3.55
CA LYS A 28 -44.26 18.72 4.28
C LYS A 28 -43.26 17.68 3.86
N CYS A 29 -42.35 18.05 2.96
CA CYS A 29 -41.09 17.36 2.79
C CYS A 29 -40.50 17.36 4.19
N SER A 30 -40.73 16.30 4.93
CA SER A 30 -39.94 15.99 6.11
C SER A 30 -38.50 16.02 5.57
N PRO A 31 -37.58 16.80 6.16
CA PRO A 31 -36.20 16.74 5.73
C PRO A 31 -35.86 15.26 5.71
N SER A 32 -35.46 14.76 4.55
CA SER A 32 -35.01 13.38 4.40
C SER A 32 -34.00 13.17 5.51
N LYS A 33 -34.28 12.26 6.45
CA LYS A 33 -33.30 11.90 7.47
C LYS A 33 -32.02 11.62 6.70
N GLN A 34 -30.98 12.42 6.91
CA GLN A 34 -29.71 12.21 6.27
C GLN A 34 -29.32 10.76 6.56
N ALA A 35 -29.33 9.92 5.53
CA ALA A 35 -29.02 8.51 5.69
C ALA A 35 -27.50 8.40 5.90
N TYR A 36 -27.11 7.80 7.00
CA TYR A 36 -25.73 7.51 7.31
C TYR A 36 -25.42 6.06 6.93
N PRO A 37 -24.21 5.77 6.43
CA PRO A 37 -23.78 4.40 6.21
C PRO A 37 -23.92 3.54 7.46
N GLU A 38 -24.41 2.33 7.29
CA GLU A 38 -24.51 1.37 8.40
C GLU A 38 -23.13 0.78 8.71
N ASN A 39 -22.32 0.61 7.69
CA ASN A 39 -20.99 0.01 7.77
C ASN A 39 -19.93 0.91 7.15
N VAL A 40 -18.70 0.71 7.58
CA VAL A 40 -17.53 1.36 6.98
C VAL A 40 -16.48 0.30 6.65
N ILE A 41 -16.04 0.30 5.40
CA ILE A 41 -15.02 -0.60 4.86
C ILE A 41 -13.85 0.27 4.41
N LEU A 42 -12.77 0.22 5.17
CA LEU A 42 -11.51 0.89 4.84
C LEU A 42 -10.59 -0.12 4.16
N VAL A 43 -10.28 0.10 2.89
CA VAL A 43 -9.37 -0.72 2.09
C VAL A 43 -8.08 0.05 1.90
N THR A 44 -6.98 -0.45 2.41
CA THR A 44 -5.65 0.13 2.18
C THR A 44 -4.83 -0.74 1.24
N LEU A 45 -4.19 -0.11 0.27
CA LEU A 45 -3.37 -0.74 -0.77
C LEU A 45 -1.92 -0.33 -0.58
N ASP A 46 -1.08 -1.27 -0.17
CA ASP A 46 0.35 -1.04 0.05
C ASP A 46 1.07 -0.74 -1.26
N THR A 47 1.91 0.27 -1.25
CA THR A 47 2.74 0.70 -2.39
C THR A 47 1.98 1.01 -3.68
N GLN A 48 0.65 1.19 -3.61
CA GLN A 48 -0.17 1.41 -4.80
C GLN A 48 0.01 2.82 -5.37
N ARG A 49 0.60 2.90 -6.54
CA ARG A 49 0.69 4.15 -7.30
C ARG A 49 -0.62 4.47 -8.03
N PRO A 50 -1.11 5.71 -7.97
CA PRO A 50 -2.34 6.09 -8.67
C PRO A 50 -2.21 5.97 -10.19
N ASP A 51 -1.03 6.23 -10.77
CA ASP A 51 -0.81 6.15 -12.21
C ASP A 51 -0.86 4.72 -12.80
N PHE A 52 -0.99 3.68 -11.95
CA PHE A 52 -1.31 2.31 -12.34
C PHE A 52 -2.77 1.91 -12.05
N ILE A 53 -3.65 2.87 -11.80
CA ILE A 53 -5.10 2.66 -11.71
C ILE A 53 -5.76 3.34 -12.91
N GLY A 54 -6.63 2.62 -13.65
CA GLY A 54 -7.24 3.10 -14.88
C GLY A 54 -8.01 4.40 -14.71
N ALA A 55 -8.72 4.58 -13.59
CA ALA A 55 -9.43 5.82 -13.26
C ALA A 55 -8.52 7.06 -13.16
N TYR A 56 -7.23 6.90 -12.87
CA TYR A 56 -6.23 7.97 -12.91
C TYR A 56 -5.46 8.01 -14.22
N ASN A 57 -5.08 6.85 -14.75
CA ASN A 57 -4.32 6.71 -15.99
C ASN A 57 -4.65 5.39 -16.70
N PRO A 58 -5.50 5.40 -17.74
CA PRO A 58 -5.95 4.18 -18.39
C PRO A 58 -4.89 3.49 -19.26
N THR A 59 -3.68 4.05 -19.36
CA THR A 59 -2.66 3.53 -20.29
C THR A 59 -1.68 2.55 -19.64
N LYS A 60 -1.57 2.53 -18.31
CA LYS A 60 -0.55 1.74 -17.61
C LYS A 60 -1.03 0.37 -17.17
N ALA A 61 -2.21 0.28 -16.56
CA ALA A 61 -2.79 -0.97 -16.09
C ALA A 61 -4.31 -0.99 -16.25
N SER A 62 -4.89 -2.19 -16.27
CA SER A 62 -6.34 -2.39 -16.37
C SER A 62 -6.91 -2.71 -15.00
N THR A 63 -7.71 -1.79 -14.44
CA THR A 63 -8.29 -1.92 -13.09
C THR A 63 -9.81 -1.67 -13.11
N PRO A 64 -10.58 -2.46 -13.88
CA PRO A 64 -12.00 -2.19 -14.12
C PRO A 64 -12.85 -2.18 -12.85
N ASN A 65 -12.47 -2.92 -11.80
CA ASN A 65 -13.22 -2.98 -10.55
C ASN A 65 -12.99 -1.72 -9.70
N ILE A 66 -11.74 -1.27 -9.57
CA ILE A 66 -11.39 -0.01 -8.89
C ILE A 66 -11.97 1.17 -9.68
N ASP A 67 -11.90 1.13 -11.03
CA ASP A 67 -12.45 2.17 -11.90
C ASP A 67 -13.98 2.27 -11.74
N SER A 68 -14.66 1.13 -11.59
CA SER A 68 -16.10 1.10 -11.31
C SER A 68 -16.43 1.72 -9.94
N LEU A 69 -15.60 1.48 -8.92
CA LEU A 69 -15.76 2.11 -7.61
C LEU A 69 -15.61 3.64 -7.73
N ALA A 70 -14.61 4.11 -8.48
CA ALA A 70 -14.39 5.53 -8.75
C ALA A 70 -15.55 6.16 -9.52
N ALA A 71 -16.06 5.47 -10.55
CA ALA A 71 -17.20 5.93 -11.35
C ALA A 71 -18.51 6.06 -10.56
N ASN A 72 -18.62 5.38 -9.43
CA ASN A 72 -19.76 5.44 -8.52
C ASN A 72 -19.49 6.19 -7.21
N GLY A 73 -18.33 6.82 -7.08
CA GLY A 73 -17.87 7.52 -5.90
C GLY A 73 -17.28 8.89 -6.19
N ILE A 74 -16.41 9.33 -5.31
CA ILE A 74 -15.58 10.54 -5.45
C ILE A 74 -14.12 10.11 -5.51
N LEU A 75 -13.43 10.49 -6.58
CA LEU A 75 -12.01 10.26 -6.77
C LEU A 75 -11.23 11.55 -6.44
N PHE A 76 -10.16 11.43 -5.67
CA PHE A 76 -9.27 12.53 -5.31
C PHE A 76 -7.99 12.44 -6.14
N ASP A 77 -7.76 13.44 -6.99
CA ASP A 77 -6.64 13.45 -7.93
C ASP A 77 -5.28 13.64 -7.27
N ASN A 78 -5.25 14.32 -6.13
CA ASN A 78 -4.02 14.80 -5.51
C ASN A 78 -4.00 14.50 -4.00
N CYS A 79 -4.03 13.20 -3.65
CA CYS A 79 -3.85 12.75 -2.29
C CYS A 79 -2.40 12.31 -2.05
N TYR A 80 -1.86 12.65 -0.87
CA TYR A 80 -0.46 12.37 -0.54
C TYR A 80 -0.32 11.74 0.85
N SER A 81 0.59 10.78 0.95
CA SER A 81 1.06 10.25 2.23
C SER A 81 2.13 11.17 2.83
N PRO A 82 2.18 11.34 4.14
CA PRO A 82 3.26 12.10 4.79
C PRO A 82 4.57 11.32 4.85
N ILE A 83 4.57 10.03 4.55
CA ILE A 83 5.72 9.15 4.70
C ILE A 83 5.61 7.93 3.77
N PRO A 84 6.68 7.54 3.05
CA PRO A 84 6.67 6.35 2.21
C PRO A 84 7.06 5.08 3.00
N ILE A 85 6.41 4.84 4.14
CA ILE A 85 6.70 3.71 5.04
C ILE A 85 5.38 3.22 5.65
N THR A 86 5.09 1.94 5.51
CA THR A 86 3.79 1.31 5.77
C THR A 86 3.23 1.56 7.17
N LEU A 87 3.96 1.19 8.23
CA LEU A 87 3.45 1.29 9.61
C LEU A 87 3.18 2.75 10.03
N PRO A 88 4.11 3.71 9.82
CA PRO A 88 3.84 5.11 10.15
C PRO A 88 2.73 5.73 9.29
N ALA A 89 2.61 5.37 8.01
CA ALA A 89 1.55 5.86 7.12
C ALA A 89 0.17 5.43 7.61
N HIS A 90 -0.01 4.15 7.97
CA HIS A 90 -1.25 3.65 8.55
C HIS A 90 -1.56 4.28 9.91
N ALA A 91 -0.55 4.47 10.77
CA ALA A 91 -0.75 5.19 12.03
C ALA A 91 -1.22 6.64 11.75
N SER A 92 -0.62 7.32 10.78
CA SER A 92 -1.05 8.66 10.36
C SER A 92 -2.51 8.69 9.88
N LEU A 93 -2.95 7.67 9.15
CA LEU A 93 -4.34 7.51 8.73
C LEU A 93 -5.28 7.35 9.93
N PHE A 94 -4.97 6.43 10.86
CA PHE A 94 -5.85 6.12 11.98
C PHE A 94 -5.95 7.20 13.03
N TYR A 95 -4.87 7.99 13.22
CA TYR A 95 -4.82 9.04 14.22
C TYR A 95 -4.93 10.45 13.63
N SER A 96 -4.92 10.60 12.31
CA SER A 96 -4.91 11.92 11.62
C SER A 96 -3.80 12.85 12.14
N LEU A 97 -2.61 12.27 12.35
CA LEU A 97 -1.41 12.96 12.82
C LEU A 97 -0.19 12.61 11.96
N PRO A 98 0.74 13.54 11.73
CA PRO A 98 1.97 13.22 11.01
C PRO A 98 2.87 12.27 11.84
N PRO A 99 3.77 11.50 11.19
CA PRO A 99 4.59 10.48 11.85
C PRO A 99 5.42 10.99 13.02
N HIS A 100 6.01 12.18 12.92
CA HIS A 100 6.80 12.76 13.99
C HIS A 100 5.98 13.08 15.27
N GLU A 101 4.71 13.46 15.13
CA GLU A 101 3.82 13.67 16.28
C GLU A 101 3.38 12.35 16.94
N LEU A 102 3.44 11.26 16.19
CA LEU A 102 3.22 9.90 16.70
C LEU A 102 4.50 9.27 17.26
N ALA A 103 5.65 9.89 17.08
CA ALA A 103 6.97 9.36 17.36
C ALA A 103 7.18 7.97 16.71
N LEU A 104 6.60 7.78 15.51
CA LEU A 104 6.64 6.53 14.76
C LEU A 104 7.24 6.80 13.38
N TYR A 105 8.49 6.38 13.18
CA TYR A 105 9.33 6.81 12.08
C TYR A 105 9.61 5.71 11.05
N ASN A 106 9.54 4.44 11.48
CA ASN A 106 9.93 3.30 10.65
C ASN A 106 9.07 2.05 10.94
N ASN A 107 9.08 1.14 9.98
CA ASN A 107 8.59 -0.20 10.18
C ASN A 107 9.38 -0.90 11.30
N GLY A 108 8.73 -1.81 12.02
CA GLY A 108 9.35 -2.56 13.12
C GLY A 108 9.38 -1.84 14.47
N GLN A 109 9.06 -0.55 14.54
CA GLN A 109 8.85 0.14 15.80
C GLN A 109 7.53 -0.29 16.46
N VAL A 110 7.53 -0.37 17.78
CA VAL A 110 6.29 -0.51 18.55
C VAL A 110 5.72 0.87 18.83
N PHE A 111 4.51 1.12 18.35
CA PHE A 111 3.84 2.40 18.59
C PHE A 111 3.57 2.58 20.10
N LYS A 112 4.12 3.66 20.65
CA LYS A 112 3.92 4.03 22.06
C LYS A 112 2.92 5.18 22.12
N ASN A 113 1.68 4.87 22.45
CA ASN A 113 0.63 5.88 22.58
C ASN A 113 0.77 6.65 23.90
N GLU A 114 1.85 7.42 24.05
CA GLU A 114 2.17 8.16 25.28
C GLU A 114 1.18 9.32 25.56
N ARG A 115 0.35 9.69 24.59
CA ARG A 115 -0.62 10.79 24.69
C ARG A 115 -2.07 10.31 24.83
N ASP A 116 -2.29 9.01 25.04
CA ASP A 116 -3.62 8.38 25.11
C ASP A 116 -4.55 8.78 23.93
N LEU A 117 -3.97 8.84 22.73
CA LEU A 117 -4.69 9.16 21.50
C LEU A 117 -5.70 8.06 21.19
N VAL A 118 -6.82 8.45 20.64
CA VAL A 118 -7.91 7.54 20.26
C VAL A 118 -7.89 7.32 18.74
N SER A 119 -7.66 6.08 18.31
CA SER A 119 -7.66 5.73 16.89
C SER A 119 -9.07 5.74 16.30
N LEU A 120 -9.14 5.80 14.95
CA LEU A 120 -10.42 5.67 14.23
C LEU A 120 -11.16 4.38 14.63
N ALA A 121 -10.46 3.24 14.73
CA ALA A 121 -11.05 1.97 15.17
C ALA A 121 -11.65 2.04 16.58
N GLN A 122 -10.93 2.67 17.51
CA GLN A 122 -11.44 2.88 18.88
C GLN A 122 -12.69 3.78 18.93
N VAL A 123 -12.79 4.78 18.03
CA VAL A 123 -13.99 5.60 17.92
C VAL A 123 -15.17 4.74 17.48
N PHE A 124 -15.03 3.92 16.44
CA PHE A 124 -16.08 3.02 15.98
C PHE A 124 -16.51 2.03 17.05
N LYS A 125 -15.54 1.40 17.74
CA LYS A 125 -15.82 0.50 18.86
C LYS A 125 -16.62 1.18 19.97
N LYS A 126 -16.23 2.40 20.37
CA LYS A 126 -16.99 3.21 21.36
C LYS A 126 -18.40 3.58 20.90
N LYS A 127 -18.64 3.61 19.60
CA LYS A 127 -19.96 3.85 18.98
C LYS A 127 -20.78 2.57 18.82
N GLY A 128 -20.30 1.43 19.30
CA GLY A 128 -21.02 0.15 19.29
C GLY A 128 -20.95 -0.62 17.98
N PHE A 129 -19.95 -0.32 17.13
CA PHE A 129 -19.68 -1.10 15.92
C PHE A 129 -18.84 -2.32 16.25
N GLN A 130 -19.10 -3.44 15.57
CA GLN A 130 -18.14 -4.54 15.48
C GLN A 130 -16.93 -4.05 14.69
N THR A 131 -15.73 -4.30 15.19
CA THR A 131 -14.51 -3.79 14.55
C THR A 131 -13.56 -4.92 14.20
N ALA A 132 -13.10 -4.94 12.94
CA ALA A 132 -12.15 -5.96 12.49
C ALA A 132 -11.02 -5.37 11.65
N GLY A 133 -9.82 -5.94 11.76
CA GLY A 133 -8.65 -5.63 10.95
C GLY A 133 -8.07 -6.91 10.33
N PHE A 134 -7.85 -6.88 9.02
CA PHE A 134 -7.20 -7.96 8.26
C PHE A 134 -5.98 -7.40 7.56
N VAL A 135 -4.80 -7.81 7.99
CA VAL A 135 -3.56 -7.23 7.49
C VAL A 135 -2.72 -8.27 6.75
N SER A 136 -2.28 -7.89 5.57
CA SER A 136 -1.47 -8.75 4.70
C SER A 136 0.03 -8.70 5.00
N LEU A 137 0.53 -7.66 5.68
CA LEU A 137 1.97 -7.46 5.87
C LEU A 137 2.40 -7.59 7.33
N GLY A 138 3.53 -8.27 7.56
CA GLY A 138 4.06 -8.53 8.89
C GLY A 138 4.45 -7.30 9.70
N VAL A 139 4.69 -6.16 9.05
CA VAL A 139 4.97 -4.88 9.72
C VAL A 139 3.75 -4.25 10.39
N LEU A 140 2.55 -4.76 10.07
CA LEU A 140 1.27 -4.34 10.67
C LEU A 140 0.75 -5.31 11.74
N LYS A 141 1.53 -6.29 12.16
CA LYS A 141 1.13 -7.22 13.23
C LYS A 141 0.74 -6.49 14.50
N SER A 142 -0.16 -7.09 15.26
CA SER A 142 -0.70 -6.57 16.54
C SER A 142 0.38 -6.18 17.54
N LYS A 143 1.54 -6.86 17.51
CA LYS A 143 2.71 -6.51 18.34
C LYS A 143 3.20 -5.06 18.14
N PHE A 144 2.92 -4.44 16.99
CA PHE A 144 3.27 -3.05 16.69
C PHE A 144 2.20 -2.05 17.14
N ARG A 145 1.09 -2.55 17.72
CA ARG A 145 0.07 -1.80 18.45
C ARG A 145 -0.87 -0.92 17.61
N LEU A 146 -1.01 -1.18 16.32
CA LEU A 146 -2.12 -0.61 15.52
C LEU A 146 -3.44 -1.38 15.68
N ALA A 147 -3.42 -2.56 16.29
CA ALA A 147 -4.59 -3.38 16.54
C ALA A 147 -5.54 -2.83 17.61
N GLU A 148 -5.13 -1.80 18.34
CA GLU A 148 -5.94 -1.22 19.42
C GLU A 148 -7.24 -0.62 18.88
N GLY A 149 -8.37 -1.14 19.36
CA GLY A 149 -9.71 -0.72 18.94
C GLY A 149 -10.41 -1.71 18.01
N PHE A 150 -9.73 -2.76 17.55
CA PHE A 150 -10.36 -3.86 16.83
C PHE A 150 -10.78 -4.98 17.79
N ASP A 151 -11.98 -5.54 17.57
CA ASP A 151 -12.46 -6.73 18.27
C ASP A 151 -11.80 -8.00 17.74
N ASP A 152 -11.71 -8.09 16.41
CA ASP A 152 -11.01 -9.13 15.68
C ASP A 152 -9.82 -8.51 14.92
N TYR A 153 -8.64 -9.09 15.06
CA TYR A 153 -7.45 -8.64 14.33
C TYR A 153 -6.70 -9.83 13.78
N GLU A 154 -6.77 -10.00 12.46
CA GLU A 154 -6.17 -11.15 11.78
C GLU A 154 -4.83 -10.76 11.17
N ASP A 155 -3.76 -11.18 11.83
CA ASP A 155 -2.37 -10.86 11.48
C ASP A 155 -1.47 -12.11 11.40
N LYS A 156 -2.08 -13.29 11.28
CA LYS A 156 -1.33 -14.55 11.13
C LYS A 156 -0.80 -14.70 9.72
N HIS A 157 0.48 -15.02 9.64
CA HIS A 157 1.19 -15.28 8.39
C HIS A 157 1.73 -16.71 8.37
N PRO A 158 1.94 -17.32 7.20
CA PRO A 158 2.69 -18.57 7.08
C PRO A 158 4.09 -18.45 7.72
N GLU A 159 4.65 -19.54 8.20
CA GLU A 159 5.96 -19.54 8.88
C GLU A 159 7.11 -19.01 8.01
N ASN A 160 6.99 -19.20 6.69
CA ASN A 160 8.02 -18.85 5.70
C ASN A 160 7.78 -17.52 4.99
N ARG A 161 6.67 -16.79 5.30
CA ARG A 161 6.33 -15.53 4.66
C ARG A 161 5.86 -14.47 5.66
N TRP A 162 6.20 -13.23 5.37
CA TRP A 162 5.74 -12.07 6.16
C TRP A 162 4.61 -11.30 5.47
N TYR A 163 4.01 -11.88 4.43
CA TYR A 163 2.90 -11.29 3.67
C TYR A 163 1.84 -12.35 3.32
N LEU A 164 0.65 -11.86 2.99
CA LEU A 164 -0.46 -12.64 2.44
C LEU A 164 -0.80 -12.08 1.07
N HIS A 165 -1.17 -12.94 0.15
CA HIS A 165 -1.79 -12.50 -1.09
C HIS A 165 -3.24 -12.08 -0.86
N ALA A 166 -3.76 -11.22 -1.74
CA ALA A 166 -5.12 -10.68 -1.59
C ALA A 166 -6.20 -11.78 -1.55
N GLU A 167 -6.02 -12.89 -2.26
CA GLU A 167 -6.93 -14.05 -2.16
C GLU A 167 -6.95 -14.67 -0.75
N GLU A 168 -5.79 -14.71 -0.07
CA GLU A 168 -5.69 -15.23 1.30
C GLU A 168 -6.31 -14.27 2.31
N VAL A 169 -6.21 -12.96 2.07
CA VAL A 169 -6.91 -11.94 2.85
C VAL A 169 -8.42 -12.09 2.65
N ASN A 170 -8.90 -12.21 1.40
CA ASN A 170 -10.31 -12.42 1.08
C ASN A 170 -10.87 -13.70 1.71
N ALA A 171 -10.08 -14.78 1.73
CA ALA A 171 -10.47 -16.05 2.36
C ALA A 171 -10.74 -15.91 3.88
N ARG A 172 -10.20 -14.87 4.53
CA ARG A 172 -10.44 -14.55 5.95
C ARG A 172 -11.54 -13.52 6.13
N VAL A 173 -11.61 -12.54 5.24
CA VAL A 173 -12.62 -11.47 5.25
C VAL A 173 -14.02 -12.01 4.98
N PHE A 174 -14.20 -12.87 3.98
CA PHE A 174 -15.53 -13.33 3.56
C PHE A 174 -16.30 -14.08 4.64
N PRO A 175 -15.72 -15.06 5.37
CA PRO A 175 -16.42 -15.70 6.48
C PRO A 175 -16.76 -14.72 7.62
N TRP A 176 -15.89 -13.72 7.87
CA TRP A 176 -16.16 -12.70 8.87
C TRP A 176 -17.34 -11.83 8.46
N LEU A 177 -17.43 -11.42 7.20
CA LEU A 177 -18.56 -10.67 6.67
C LEU A 177 -19.88 -11.46 6.80
N ASP A 178 -19.87 -12.77 6.46
CA ASP A 178 -21.04 -13.63 6.59
C ASP A 178 -21.53 -13.72 8.03
N LYS A 179 -20.63 -13.82 8.98
CA LYS A 179 -20.94 -13.88 10.42
C LYS A 179 -21.50 -12.55 10.95
N ASN A 180 -21.04 -11.42 10.42
CA ASN A 180 -21.31 -10.09 10.96
C ASN A 180 -22.25 -9.25 10.10
N LYS A 181 -22.83 -9.76 9.02
CA LYS A 181 -23.66 -9.01 8.06
C LYS A 181 -24.91 -8.33 8.67
N GLU A 182 -25.41 -8.82 9.81
CA GLU A 182 -26.54 -8.23 10.53
C GLU A 182 -26.11 -7.17 11.57
N ASN A 183 -24.80 -7.01 11.78
CA ASN A 183 -24.24 -6.04 12.70
C ASN A 183 -23.79 -4.78 11.95
N ARG A 184 -23.76 -3.65 12.63
CA ARG A 184 -23.02 -2.49 12.14
C ARG A 184 -21.54 -2.72 12.39
N PHE A 185 -20.69 -2.51 11.38
CA PHE A 185 -19.27 -2.78 11.51
C PHE A 185 -18.36 -1.72 10.89
N PHE A 186 -17.16 -1.65 11.43
CA PHE A 186 -15.99 -1.01 10.83
C PHE A 186 -14.94 -2.08 10.55
N ILE A 187 -14.58 -2.26 9.30
CA ILE A 187 -13.57 -3.23 8.89
C ILE A 187 -12.42 -2.53 8.16
N TRP A 188 -11.19 -2.85 8.54
CA TRP A 188 -9.99 -2.48 7.82
C TRP A 188 -9.42 -3.70 7.09
N ILE A 189 -9.25 -3.57 5.79
CA ILE A 189 -8.71 -4.62 4.91
C ILE A 189 -7.46 -4.05 4.26
N HIS A 190 -6.32 -4.65 4.53
CA HIS A 190 -5.03 -4.26 3.97
C HIS A 190 -4.55 -5.29 2.97
N TYR A 191 -4.27 -4.86 1.75
CA TYR A 191 -3.67 -5.65 0.68
C TYR A 191 -2.28 -5.14 0.35
N SER A 192 -1.36 -6.04 0.01
CA SER A 192 0.04 -5.69 -0.27
C SER A 192 0.61 -6.35 -1.53
N ASP A 193 -0.23 -6.80 -2.45
CA ASP A 193 0.27 -7.48 -3.66
C ASP A 193 1.21 -6.60 -4.50
N PRO A 194 0.98 -5.28 -4.69
CA PRO A 194 1.92 -4.42 -5.43
C PRO A 194 3.23 -4.11 -4.69
N HIS A 195 3.51 -4.77 -3.56
CA HIS A 195 4.76 -4.63 -2.81
C HIS A 195 5.81 -5.63 -3.33
N ASP A 196 7.10 -5.19 -3.42
CA ASP A 196 8.20 -6.12 -3.74
C ASP A 196 8.30 -7.26 -2.70
N PRO A 197 8.47 -8.52 -3.13
CA PRO A 197 8.65 -9.04 -4.48
C PRO A 197 7.32 -9.14 -5.25
N TYR A 198 7.31 -8.65 -6.48
CA TYR A 198 6.13 -8.66 -7.34
C TYR A 198 5.89 -10.07 -7.87
N ALA A 199 4.92 -10.80 -7.29
CA ALA A 199 4.70 -12.20 -7.64
C ALA A 199 3.25 -12.65 -7.43
N ILE A 200 2.51 -12.86 -8.52
CA ILE A 200 1.13 -13.35 -8.47
C ILE A 200 1.10 -14.83 -8.06
N PRO A 201 0.19 -15.24 -7.17
CA PRO A 201 0.10 -16.64 -6.71
C PRO A 201 -0.18 -17.66 -7.83
N SER A 202 -0.85 -17.22 -8.88
CA SER A 202 -1.25 -18.06 -10.02
C SER A 202 -0.16 -18.26 -11.07
N LEU A 203 1.01 -17.61 -10.92
CA LEU A 203 2.11 -17.87 -11.85
C LEU A 203 2.64 -19.28 -11.69
N PRO A 204 2.87 -19.99 -12.80
CA PRO A 204 3.49 -21.31 -12.75
C PRO A 204 4.90 -21.18 -12.16
N PRO A 205 5.40 -22.22 -11.47
CA PRO A 205 6.75 -22.20 -10.95
C PRO A 205 7.77 -22.09 -12.08
N ASP A 206 8.79 -21.24 -11.89
CA ASP A 206 9.83 -21.02 -12.90
C ASP A 206 11.01 -21.95 -12.75
N LEU A 207 11.26 -22.40 -11.53
CA LEU A 207 12.38 -23.28 -11.20
C LEU A 207 11.92 -24.48 -10.40
N ARG A 208 12.31 -25.66 -10.83
CA ARG A 208 12.09 -26.93 -10.11
C ARG A 208 13.40 -27.45 -9.56
N ILE A 209 13.42 -27.77 -8.27
CA ILE A 209 14.53 -28.45 -7.62
C ILE A 209 14.17 -29.94 -7.46
N ARG A 210 15.06 -30.81 -7.93
CA ARG A 210 14.94 -32.26 -7.77
C ARG A 210 16.12 -32.77 -6.94
N PHE A 211 15.84 -33.73 -6.10
CA PHE A 211 16.86 -34.48 -5.38
C PHE A 211 16.77 -35.96 -5.75
N ASN A 212 17.87 -36.50 -6.27
CA ASN A 212 17.95 -37.88 -6.75
C ASN A 212 16.79 -38.21 -7.71
N GLY A 213 16.47 -37.29 -8.63
CA GLY A 213 15.42 -37.42 -9.64
C GLY A 213 14.00 -37.14 -9.15
N LYS A 214 13.76 -36.99 -7.84
CA LYS A 214 12.42 -36.66 -7.29
C LYS A 214 12.27 -35.15 -7.14
N PRO A 215 11.18 -34.55 -7.63
CA PRO A 215 10.90 -33.15 -7.39
C PRO A 215 10.67 -32.92 -5.88
N ILE A 216 11.33 -31.92 -5.33
CA ILE A 216 11.23 -31.57 -3.91
C ILE A 216 10.73 -30.14 -3.70
N TRP A 217 10.92 -29.28 -4.70
CA TRP A 217 10.51 -27.89 -4.60
C TRP A 217 10.25 -27.28 -5.97
N ASP A 218 9.16 -26.54 -6.07
CA ASP A 218 8.83 -25.70 -7.20
C ASP A 218 8.85 -24.24 -6.73
N ILE A 219 9.71 -23.43 -7.32
CA ILE A 219 9.94 -22.04 -6.93
C ILE A 219 9.36 -21.13 -7.99
N CYS A 220 8.53 -20.20 -7.60
CA CYS A 220 8.20 -19.04 -8.39
C CYS A 220 9.28 -17.99 -8.16
N VAL A 221 9.98 -17.67 -9.21
CA VAL A 221 11.19 -16.85 -9.15
C VAL A 221 10.90 -15.38 -8.90
N GLN A 222 9.72 -14.93 -9.23
CA GLN A 222 9.26 -13.58 -8.93
C GLN A 222 9.06 -13.35 -7.43
N ARG A 223 9.12 -14.43 -6.63
CA ARG A 223 9.11 -14.37 -5.17
C ARG A 223 10.52 -14.52 -4.64
N GLU A 224 10.99 -13.56 -3.86
CA GLU A 224 12.20 -13.76 -3.07
C GLU A 224 11.88 -14.77 -1.96
N GLU A 225 12.08 -16.04 -2.25
CA GLU A 225 11.88 -17.10 -1.26
C GLU A 225 13.22 -17.45 -0.62
N ARG A 226 13.26 -17.36 0.70
CA ARG A 226 14.36 -17.92 1.47
C ARG A 226 14.07 -19.39 1.72
N LEU A 227 14.82 -20.25 1.05
CA LEU A 227 14.64 -21.69 1.10
C LEU A 227 15.64 -22.29 2.07
N SER A 228 15.16 -22.92 3.12
CA SER A 228 15.96 -23.84 3.91
C SER A 228 15.71 -25.26 3.40
N LEU A 229 16.62 -25.77 2.60
CA LEU A 229 16.53 -27.11 2.02
C LEU A 229 17.32 -28.10 2.86
N ARG A 230 16.68 -29.20 3.23
CA ARG A 230 17.31 -30.31 3.94
C ARG A 230 17.34 -31.53 3.01
N PHE A 231 18.51 -32.07 2.78
CA PHE A 231 18.71 -33.26 1.97
C PHE A 231 19.33 -34.37 2.83
N MET A 232 18.72 -35.52 2.80
CA MET A 232 19.32 -36.73 3.39
C MET A 232 20.19 -37.39 2.33
N LEU A 233 21.49 -37.13 2.40
CA LEU A 233 22.47 -37.74 1.50
C LEU A 233 22.62 -39.23 1.83
N HIS A 234 22.45 -40.07 0.83
CA HIS A 234 22.80 -41.48 0.93
C HIS A 234 24.28 -41.69 0.67
N ALA A 235 24.82 -42.81 1.12
CA ALA A 235 26.15 -43.21 0.76
C ALA A 235 26.31 -43.32 -0.77
N GLY A 236 27.38 -42.79 -1.33
CA GLY A 236 27.65 -42.72 -2.76
C GLY A 236 27.13 -41.44 -3.42
N LYS A 237 26.73 -41.52 -4.67
CA LYS A 237 26.40 -40.37 -5.51
C LYS A 237 25.00 -39.84 -5.23
N ASN A 238 24.88 -38.55 -4.90
CA ASN A 238 23.64 -37.83 -4.79
C ASN A 238 23.61 -36.68 -5.81
N THR A 239 22.44 -36.30 -6.28
CA THR A 239 22.26 -35.25 -7.29
C THR A 239 21.19 -34.29 -6.86
N ILE A 240 21.51 -33.00 -6.80
CA ILE A 240 20.54 -31.93 -6.75
C ILE A 240 20.47 -31.32 -8.15
N GLU A 241 19.30 -31.31 -8.74
CA GLU A 241 19.07 -30.80 -10.08
C GLU A 241 18.14 -29.59 -10.00
N CYS A 242 18.55 -28.49 -10.60
CA CYS A 242 17.76 -27.28 -10.77
C CYS A 242 17.38 -27.15 -12.25
N VAL A 243 16.09 -27.11 -12.54
CA VAL A 243 15.56 -27.05 -13.92
C VAL A 243 14.64 -25.85 -14.03
N THR A 244 14.93 -24.96 -14.99
CA THR A 244 14.03 -23.86 -15.33
C THR A 244 12.84 -24.42 -16.12
N LEU A 245 11.63 -24.08 -15.69
CA LEU A 245 10.39 -24.58 -16.28
C LEU A 245 9.82 -23.64 -17.34
N ASN A 246 10.04 -22.35 -17.15
CA ASN A 246 9.62 -21.28 -18.05
C ASN A 246 10.82 -20.39 -18.36
N PRO A 247 11.68 -20.75 -19.34
CA PRO A 247 12.74 -19.84 -19.77
C PRO A 247 12.08 -18.60 -20.40
N TYR A 248 12.37 -17.43 -19.88
CA TYR A 248 11.99 -16.17 -20.53
C TYR A 248 12.76 -16.09 -21.86
N PRO A 249 12.08 -16.10 -23.02
CA PRO A 249 12.76 -16.32 -24.31
C PRO A 249 13.70 -15.19 -24.72
N ASP A 250 13.59 -14.01 -24.12
CA ASP A 250 14.35 -12.81 -24.47
C ASP A 250 15.29 -12.32 -23.36
N SER A 251 15.37 -13.01 -22.21
CA SER A 251 16.24 -12.59 -21.13
C SER A 251 17.65 -13.16 -21.32
N GLN A 252 18.66 -12.29 -21.27
CA GLN A 252 20.06 -12.72 -21.09
C GLN A 252 20.30 -13.13 -19.63
N ASP A 253 19.24 -13.25 -18.82
CA ASP A 253 19.32 -13.38 -17.38
C ASP A 253 19.56 -14.83 -16.97
N GLU A 254 20.57 -14.98 -16.16
CA GLU A 254 20.89 -16.22 -15.48
C GLU A 254 20.09 -16.26 -14.15
N PHE A 255 19.44 -17.39 -13.86
CA PHE A 255 18.87 -17.62 -12.54
C PHE A 255 19.99 -17.67 -11.50
N ARG A 256 19.96 -16.75 -10.54
CA ARG A 256 20.95 -16.73 -9.48
C ARG A 256 20.38 -17.37 -8.23
N ILE A 257 20.86 -18.53 -7.84
CA ILE A 257 20.67 -19.12 -6.53
C ILE A 257 21.88 -18.74 -5.69
N SER A 258 21.68 -17.93 -4.66
CA SER A 258 22.74 -17.65 -3.68
C SER A 258 22.67 -18.70 -2.58
N LEU A 259 23.70 -19.52 -2.47
CA LEU A 259 23.88 -20.41 -1.35
C LEU A 259 24.55 -19.58 -0.23
N ASN A 260 23.77 -19.11 0.74
CA ASN A 260 24.30 -18.26 1.79
C ASN A 260 25.14 -19.04 2.81
N GLU A 261 24.77 -20.28 3.08
CA GLU A 261 25.53 -21.18 3.95
C GLU A 261 25.25 -22.61 3.55
N VAL A 262 26.30 -23.36 3.29
CA VAL A 262 26.22 -24.81 3.17
C VAL A 262 26.79 -25.36 4.48
N TYR A 263 25.92 -25.74 5.39
CA TYR A 263 26.36 -26.41 6.61
C TYR A 263 26.71 -27.85 6.28
N TYR A 264 27.99 -28.15 6.25
CA TYR A 264 28.48 -29.52 6.25
C TYR A 264 28.53 -30.01 7.69
N ALA A 265 27.94 -31.15 7.99
CA ALA A 265 28.48 -31.96 9.05
C ALA A 265 29.90 -32.38 8.62
N PRO A 266 30.91 -32.15 9.45
CA PRO A 266 32.29 -32.24 8.99
C PRO A 266 32.68 -33.69 8.71
N SER A 267 32.61 -34.09 7.45
CA SER A 267 33.49 -35.13 6.93
C SER A 267 34.27 -34.52 5.77
N GLU A 268 35.55 -34.42 5.90
CA GLU A 268 36.49 -33.83 4.93
C GLU A 268 36.46 -34.51 3.54
N ASP A 269 35.62 -35.54 3.35
CA ASP A 269 35.65 -36.43 2.20
C ASP A 269 34.49 -36.20 1.19
N ILE A 270 33.55 -35.31 1.45
CA ILE A 270 32.45 -35.03 0.51
C ILE A 270 32.94 -34.23 -0.68
N LYS A 271 32.83 -34.78 -1.88
CA LYS A 271 33.15 -34.07 -3.12
C LYS A 271 31.92 -33.48 -3.74
N ILE A 272 31.97 -32.19 -4.07
CA ILE A 272 30.90 -31.48 -4.76
C ILE A 272 31.37 -31.01 -6.11
N ILE A 273 30.60 -31.31 -7.16
CA ILE A 273 30.86 -30.90 -8.53
C ILE A 273 29.61 -30.17 -9.04
N TYR A 274 29.82 -29.05 -9.69
CA TYR A 274 28.76 -28.23 -10.28
C TYR A 274 28.80 -28.41 -11.81
N GLU A 275 27.66 -28.81 -12.40
CA GLU A 275 27.52 -28.99 -13.84
C GLU A 275 26.39 -28.09 -14.39
N GLY A 276 26.61 -27.48 -15.56
CA GLY A 276 25.60 -26.68 -16.25
C GLY A 276 25.26 -25.37 -15.55
N MET A 277 26.10 -24.89 -14.64
CA MET A 277 25.91 -23.63 -13.94
C MET A 277 27.24 -22.88 -13.76
N ASN A 278 27.16 -21.57 -13.74
CA ASN A 278 28.32 -20.72 -13.42
C ASN A 278 28.38 -20.49 -11.90
N VAL A 279 29.51 -20.81 -11.30
CA VAL A 279 29.73 -20.67 -9.87
C VAL A 279 30.49 -19.39 -9.60
N VAL A 280 29.88 -18.46 -8.88
CA VAL A 280 30.54 -17.22 -8.45
C VAL A 280 30.72 -17.26 -6.95
N LYS A 281 31.97 -17.25 -6.50
CA LYS A 281 32.31 -17.15 -5.08
C LYS A 281 32.69 -15.72 -4.76
N LYS A 282 32.02 -15.12 -3.79
CA LYS A 282 32.36 -13.80 -3.27
C LYS A 282 32.24 -13.86 -1.75
N ASP A 283 33.36 -13.64 -1.07
CA ASP A 283 33.50 -13.80 0.37
C ASP A 283 33.08 -15.23 0.81
N GLU A 284 32.18 -15.37 1.75
CA GLU A 284 31.67 -16.66 2.22
C GLU A 284 30.42 -17.14 1.45
N GLN A 285 29.97 -16.37 0.44
CA GLN A 285 28.80 -16.70 -0.36
C GLN A 285 29.17 -17.38 -1.68
N THR A 286 28.49 -18.49 -1.98
CA THR A 286 28.54 -19.14 -3.28
C THR A 286 27.24 -18.88 -4.01
N SER A 287 27.32 -18.19 -5.16
CA SER A 287 26.18 -17.99 -6.07
C SER A 287 26.27 -18.95 -7.24
N LEU A 288 25.16 -19.64 -7.50
CA LEU A 288 25.02 -20.54 -8.65
C LEU A 288 24.14 -19.84 -9.69
N LEU A 289 24.68 -19.61 -10.87
CA LEU A 289 23.96 -18.99 -11.99
C LEU A 289 23.52 -20.08 -12.94
N ILE A 290 22.22 -20.23 -13.14
CA ILE A 290 21.59 -21.31 -13.90
C ILE A 290 20.84 -20.72 -15.08
N LYS A 291 21.12 -21.15 -16.32
CA LYS A 291 20.38 -20.70 -17.51
C LYS A 291 19.16 -21.59 -17.80
N GLU A 292 19.38 -22.88 -17.97
CA GLU A 292 18.32 -23.82 -18.30
C GLU A 292 18.26 -24.98 -17.30
N ARG A 293 19.39 -25.57 -17.04
CA ARG A 293 19.54 -26.72 -16.16
C ARG A 293 20.90 -26.71 -15.49
N GLY A 294 20.88 -26.91 -14.18
CA GLY A 294 22.12 -27.07 -13.40
C GLY A 294 22.06 -28.29 -12.51
N ARG A 295 23.20 -28.89 -12.23
CA ARG A 295 23.33 -30.04 -11.33
C ARG A 295 24.41 -29.81 -10.30
N ILE A 296 24.12 -30.17 -9.08
CA ILE A 296 25.09 -30.31 -8.01
C ILE A 296 25.25 -31.81 -7.76
N LEU A 297 26.41 -32.33 -8.11
CA LEU A 297 26.76 -33.74 -7.88
C LEU A 297 27.53 -33.83 -6.56
N ILE A 298 27.05 -34.67 -5.67
CA ILE A 298 27.59 -34.85 -4.32
C ILE A 298 28.00 -36.30 -4.17
N ASP A 299 29.28 -36.55 -4.02
CA ASP A 299 29.80 -37.87 -3.70
C ASP A 299 30.04 -37.95 -2.19
N ASN A 300 29.21 -38.75 -1.53
CA ASN A 300 29.24 -38.96 -0.10
C ASN A 300 29.81 -40.33 0.22
N PRO A 301 31.08 -40.44 0.60
CA PRO A 301 31.73 -41.72 0.88
C PRO A 301 31.28 -42.38 2.19
N GLY A 302 30.52 -41.66 3.03
CA GLY A 302 30.14 -42.11 4.36
C GLY A 302 28.74 -42.68 4.44
N ASN A 303 28.25 -42.84 5.66
CA ASN A 303 26.88 -43.21 5.97
C ASN A 303 25.89 -42.05 5.66
N THR A 304 24.58 -42.32 5.75
CA THR A 304 23.54 -41.31 5.57
C THR A 304 23.82 -40.05 6.41
N GLN A 305 23.93 -38.89 5.75
CA GLN A 305 24.20 -37.61 6.38
C GLN A 305 23.17 -36.57 5.96
N GLU A 306 22.80 -35.67 6.86
CA GLU A 306 21.94 -34.53 6.54
C GLU A 306 22.77 -33.40 5.93
N LEU A 307 22.45 -33.01 4.71
CA LEU A 307 22.95 -31.79 4.09
C LEU A 307 21.90 -30.69 4.25
N ARG A 308 22.27 -29.59 4.86
CA ARG A 308 21.45 -28.39 4.94
C ARG A 308 21.96 -27.37 3.95
N MET A 309 21.10 -26.92 3.08
CA MET A 309 21.36 -25.81 2.15
C MET A 309 20.35 -24.69 2.45
N GLU A 310 20.84 -23.52 2.75
CA GLU A 310 20.02 -22.32 2.70
C GLU A 310 20.23 -21.66 1.34
N ALA A 311 19.19 -21.73 0.50
CA ALA A 311 19.18 -21.05 -0.77
C ALA A 311 18.26 -19.84 -0.68
N THR A 312 18.78 -18.67 -0.98
CA THR A 312 17.97 -17.51 -1.29
C THR A 312 17.93 -17.36 -2.80
N GLY A 313 16.77 -17.64 -3.40
CA GLY A 313 16.52 -17.30 -4.78
C GLY A 313 16.30 -15.81 -4.88
N LYS A 314 17.16 -15.07 -5.57
CA LYS A 314 16.91 -13.69 -5.96
C LYS A 314 17.09 -13.60 -7.45
N ILE A 315 15.99 -13.40 -8.18
CA ILE A 315 16.08 -13.03 -9.58
C ILE A 315 16.19 -11.52 -9.65
N TYR A 316 17.20 -11.09 -10.35
CA TYR A 316 17.34 -9.72 -10.78
C TYR A 316 16.52 -9.56 -12.05
N LEU A 317 15.23 -9.21 -11.91
CA LEU A 317 14.44 -8.75 -13.05
C LEU A 317 15.10 -7.48 -13.60
N LEU A 318 15.19 -7.37 -14.92
CA LEU A 318 15.50 -6.10 -15.57
C LEU A 318 14.49 -5.03 -15.13
N ALA A 319 14.88 -3.76 -15.18
CA ALA A 319 14.00 -2.66 -14.77
C ALA A 319 12.63 -2.70 -15.44
N GLN A 320 12.58 -3.07 -16.71
CA GLN A 320 11.33 -3.21 -17.47
C GLN A 320 10.45 -4.37 -16.99
N GLU A 321 11.05 -5.47 -16.59
CA GLU A 321 10.37 -6.65 -16.06
C GLU A 321 9.76 -6.38 -14.68
N LYS A 322 10.46 -5.62 -13.83
CA LYS A 322 9.91 -5.18 -12.52
C LYS A 322 8.67 -4.30 -12.68
N VAL A 323 8.69 -3.36 -13.61
CA VAL A 323 7.53 -2.51 -13.91
C VAL A 323 6.37 -3.35 -14.44
N HIS A 324 6.66 -4.33 -15.30
CA HIS A 324 5.65 -5.26 -15.82
C HIS A 324 5.07 -6.13 -14.70
N ALA A 325 5.91 -6.70 -13.86
CA ALA A 325 5.46 -7.51 -12.71
C ALA A 325 4.62 -6.69 -11.73
N TYR A 326 5.02 -5.46 -11.41
CA TYR A 326 4.20 -4.55 -10.61
C TYR A 326 2.82 -4.29 -11.24
N LYS A 327 2.76 -4.07 -12.56
CA LYS A 327 1.50 -3.92 -13.28
C LYS A 327 0.61 -5.16 -13.13
N GLU A 328 1.17 -6.36 -13.30
CA GLU A 328 0.42 -7.62 -13.15
C GLU A 328 -0.14 -7.80 -11.74
N GLU A 329 0.62 -7.41 -10.72
CA GLU A 329 0.17 -7.41 -9.32
C GLU A 329 -0.99 -6.44 -9.10
N VAL A 330 -0.92 -5.24 -9.66
CA VAL A 330 -2.04 -4.28 -9.59
C VAL A 330 -3.29 -4.85 -10.26
N GLU A 331 -3.16 -5.47 -11.44
CA GLU A 331 -4.27 -6.08 -12.16
C GLU A 331 -4.82 -7.32 -11.43
N TYR A 332 -3.96 -8.08 -10.76
CA TYR A 332 -4.38 -9.18 -9.88
C TYR A 332 -5.16 -8.64 -8.67
N LEU A 333 -4.63 -7.63 -8.00
CA LEU A 333 -5.29 -7.00 -6.86
C LEU A 333 -6.65 -6.42 -7.24
N ASP A 334 -6.78 -5.78 -8.40
CA ASP A 334 -8.06 -5.29 -8.91
C ASP A 334 -9.09 -6.42 -9.03
N ARG A 335 -8.69 -7.59 -9.55
CA ARG A 335 -9.59 -8.77 -9.61
C ARG A 335 -10.04 -9.21 -8.21
N GLN A 336 -9.15 -9.18 -7.22
CA GLN A 336 -9.48 -9.55 -5.85
C GLN A 336 -10.39 -8.52 -5.17
N ILE A 337 -10.21 -7.24 -5.45
CA ILE A 337 -11.13 -6.17 -5.05
C ILE A 337 -12.51 -6.38 -5.71
N GLY A 338 -12.54 -6.79 -6.98
CA GLY A 338 -13.79 -7.15 -7.66
C GLY A 338 -14.54 -8.29 -6.95
N LEU A 339 -13.82 -9.30 -6.45
CA LEU A 339 -14.42 -10.38 -5.66
C LEU A 339 -14.94 -9.87 -4.31
N LEU A 340 -14.25 -8.93 -3.66
CA LEU A 340 -14.73 -8.28 -2.44
C LEU A 340 -16.01 -7.49 -2.70
N LEU A 341 -16.05 -6.65 -3.74
CA LEU A 341 -17.23 -5.88 -4.10
C LEU A 341 -18.42 -6.78 -4.43
N LYS A 342 -18.19 -7.86 -5.18
CA LYS A 342 -19.21 -8.87 -5.47
C LYS A 342 -19.71 -9.56 -4.20
N LYS A 343 -18.82 -9.88 -3.25
CA LYS A 343 -19.20 -10.46 -1.96
C LYS A 343 -20.08 -9.51 -1.16
N LEU A 344 -19.73 -8.22 -1.13
CA LEU A 344 -20.53 -7.19 -0.44
C LEU A 344 -21.92 -7.04 -1.07
N ASP A 345 -22.02 -7.04 -2.39
CA ASP A 345 -23.27 -6.98 -3.13
C ASP A 345 -24.16 -8.19 -2.83
N GLN A 346 -23.62 -9.41 -2.97
CA GLN A 346 -24.32 -10.66 -2.67
C GLN A 346 -24.78 -10.79 -1.21
N SER A 347 -24.12 -10.09 -0.28
CA SER A 347 -24.45 -10.06 1.14
C SER A 347 -25.36 -8.89 1.51
N GLU A 348 -25.85 -8.11 0.54
CA GLU A 348 -26.67 -6.89 0.72
C GLU A 348 -25.98 -5.84 1.62
N LEU A 349 -24.64 -5.79 1.56
CA LEU A 349 -23.81 -4.86 2.33
C LEU A 349 -23.33 -3.67 1.51
N LEU A 350 -23.25 -3.79 0.18
CA LEU A 350 -22.71 -2.75 -0.69
C LEU A 350 -23.51 -1.45 -0.58
N ASP A 351 -24.83 -1.54 -0.65
CA ASP A 351 -25.75 -0.40 -0.58
C ASP A 351 -25.95 0.17 0.84
N LYS A 352 -25.24 -0.37 1.83
CA LYS A 352 -25.28 0.08 3.23
C LYS A 352 -23.92 0.54 3.75
N SER A 353 -22.87 0.42 2.91
CA SER A 353 -21.50 0.61 3.35
C SER A 353 -20.83 1.82 2.70
N LEU A 354 -20.18 2.63 3.51
CA LEU A 354 -19.14 3.52 3.05
C LEU A 354 -17.88 2.68 2.74
N ILE A 355 -17.38 2.77 1.52
CA ILE A 355 -16.09 2.16 1.15
C ILE A 355 -15.08 3.28 0.92
N VAL A 356 -13.93 3.19 1.58
CA VAL A 356 -12.79 4.08 1.38
C VAL A 356 -11.63 3.24 0.90
N LEU A 357 -11.21 3.46 -0.34
CA LEU A 357 -10.05 2.82 -0.95
C LEU A 357 -8.92 3.83 -1.02
N VAL A 358 -7.78 3.51 -0.44
CA VAL A 358 -6.64 4.42 -0.33
C VAL A 358 -5.31 3.68 -0.41
N GLY A 359 -4.31 4.26 -1.08
CA GLY A 359 -2.92 3.83 -0.93
C GLY A 359 -2.33 4.33 0.39
N ASP A 360 -1.38 3.62 0.95
CA ASP A 360 -0.63 4.10 2.12
C ASP A 360 0.58 4.94 1.71
N HIS A 361 1.29 4.54 0.66
CA HIS A 361 2.34 5.27 -0.03
C HIS A 361 2.54 4.68 -1.44
N GLY A 362 3.43 5.30 -2.21
CA GLY A 362 3.78 4.83 -3.55
C GLY A 362 5.03 3.96 -3.58
N GLU A 363 5.57 3.76 -4.79
CA GLU A 363 6.68 2.85 -5.09
C GLU A 363 7.57 3.45 -6.17
N GLY A 364 8.89 3.34 -5.99
CA GLY A 364 9.86 3.64 -7.04
C GLY A 364 9.96 2.46 -8.00
N LEU A 365 9.74 2.72 -9.27
CA LEU A 365 9.80 1.73 -10.35
C LEU A 365 10.89 2.07 -11.37
N GLY A 366 11.99 2.65 -10.89
CA GLY A 366 13.10 3.10 -11.72
C GLY A 366 12.94 4.52 -12.27
N ASP A 367 11.92 5.26 -11.82
CA ASP A 367 11.65 6.65 -12.24
C ASP A 367 12.80 7.59 -11.88
N HIS A 368 13.39 7.40 -10.71
CA HIS A 368 14.58 8.13 -10.25
C HIS A 368 15.78 7.20 -10.08
N ARG A 369 16.97 7.81 -9.98
CA ARG A 369 18.22 7.08 -9.83
C ARG A 369 18.80 7.21 -8.43
N THR A 370 19.47 6.17 -7.99
CA THR A 370 20.30 6.18 -6.77
C THR A 370 21.50 7.11 -6.94
N LEU A 371 22.22 7.37 -5.87
CA LEU A 371 23.47 8.14 -5.92
C LEU A 371 24.55 7.49 -6.80
N LEU A 372 24.44 6.19 -7.07
CA LEU A 372 25.35 5.43 -7.93
C LEU A 372 24.91 5.43 -9.40
N GLY A 373 23.79 6.11 -9.72
CA GLY A 373 23.25 6.20 -11.06
C GLY A 373 22.35 5.02 -11.49
N GLU A 374 22.13 4.05 -10.60
CA GLU A 374 21.24 2.92 -10.85
C GLU A 374 19.77 3.32 -10.71
N PRO A 375 18.84 2.75 -11.50
CA PRO A 375 17.40 2.95 -11.27
C PRO A 375 17.00 2.54 -9.86
N HIS A 376 16.21 3.39 -9.19
CA HIS A 376 15.76 3.09 -7.83
C HIS A 376 14.43 2.34 -7.88
N PHE A 377 14.39 1.17 -7.25
CA PHE A 377 13.20 0.37 -6.99
C PHE A 377 12.97 0.27 -5.49
N GLY A 378 11.69 0.17 -5.08
CA GLY A 378 11.31 0.17 -3.68
C GLY A 378 10.95 1.57 -3.17
N HIS A 379 10.74 1.68 -1.87
CA HIS A 379 10.30 2.92 -1.19
C HIS A 379 11.23 3.26 -0.01
N ILE A 380 10.81 4.07 0.94
CA ILE A 380 11.53 4.51 2.16
C ILE A 380 12.49 5.67 1.92
N HIS A 381 13.27 5.66 0.82
CA HIS A 381 14.48 6.48 0.72
C HIS A 381 14.27 7.88 0.19
N TYR A 382 13.22 8.08 -0.60
CA TYR A 382 12.97 9.32 -1.33
C TYR A 382 11.57 9.86 -1.04
N LEU A 383 11.37 11.14 -1.35
CA LEU A 383 10.11 11.86 -1.13
C LEU A 383 9.56 12.46 -2.43
N TYR A 384 9.96 11.94 -3.59
CA TYR A 384 9.36 12.35 -4.86
C TYR A 384 7.88 11.93 -4.92
N THR A 385 7.13 12.50 -5.83
CA THR A 385 5.68 12.27 -5.89
C THR A 385 5.29 10.82 -6.12
N GLU A 386 6.10 10.03 -6.84
CA GLU A 386 5.83 8.60 -7.03
C GLU A 386 5.89 7.78 -5.72
N TYR A 387 6.52 8.30 -4.66
CA TYR A 387 6.55 7.67 -3.34
C TYR A 387 5.46 8.19 -2.41
N LEU A 388 4.99 9.43 -2.63
CA LEU A 388 4.06 10.10 -1.71
C LEU A 388 2.64 10.18 -2.26
N LYS A 389 2.46 10.27 -3.58
CA LYS A 389 1.14 10.38 -4.19
C LYS A 389 0.42 9.04 -4.17
N ILE A 390 -0.79 9.03 -3.63
CA ILE A 390 -1.58 7.82 -3.38
C ILE A 390 -2.97 7.94 -4.03
N PRO A 391 -3.58 6.83 -4.46
CA PRO A 391 -4.98 6.83 -4.84
C PRO A 391 -5.87 7.03 -3.61
N LEU A 392 -6.98 7.75 -3.80
CA LEU A 392 -8.02 7.90 -2.81
C LEU A 392 -9.38 7.95 -3.50
N ILE A 393 -10.25 7.01 -3.12
CA ILE A 393 -11.62 6.91 -3.63
C ILE A 393 -12.57 6.72 -2.44
N PHE A 394 -13.61 7.53 -2.38
CA PHE A 394 -14.73 7.32 -1.46
C PHE A 394 -15.95 6.87 -2.25
N TYR A 395 -16.54 5.76 -1.89
CA TYR A 395 -17.84 5.30 -2.36
C TYR A 395 -18.84 5.34 -1.22
N ASN A 396 -19.91 6.09 -1.40
CA ASN A 396 -21.02 6.14 -0.46
C ASN A 396 -22.33 5.96 -1.24
N PRO A 397 -23.11 4.90 -0.96
CA PRO A 397 -24.32 4.61 -1.70
C PRO A 397 -25.39 5.71 -1.57
N TYR A 398 -25.34 6.54 -0.53
CA TYR A 398 -26.29 7.62 -0.25
C TYR A 398 -25.95 8.94 -0.95
N TRP A 399 -24.85 9.02 -1.70
CA TRP A 399 -24.53 10.22 -2.46
C TRP A 399 -25.27 10.23 -3.81
N GLU A 400 -25.85 11.40 -4.12
CA GLU A 400 -26.54 11.61 -5.39
C GLU A 400 -25.55 11.82 -6.54
N GLU A 401 -24.47 12.58 -6.26
CA GLU A 401 -23.38 12.80 -7.23
C GLU A 401 -22.44 11.61 -7.23
N LYS A 402 -22.34 10.97 -8.39
CA LYS A 402 -21.45 9.84 -8.64
C LYS A 402 -20.42 10.20 -9.70
N GLY A 403 -19.24 9.59 -9.61
CA GLY A 403 -18.15 9.78 -10.57
C GLY A 403 -17.52 11.18 -10.54
N SER A 404 -17.68 11.90 -9.44
CA SER A 404 -17.04 13.21 -9.29
C SER A 404 -15.55 13.09 -8.98
N ARG A 405 -14.81 14.14 -9.37
CA ARG A 405 -13.36 14.25 -9.10
C ARG A 405 -13.07 15.48 -8.28
N ASN A 406 -12.21 15.33 -7.29
CA ASN A 406 -11.69 16.42 -6.48
C ASN A 406 -10.21 16.60 -6.78
N SER A 407 -9.81 17.77 -7.29
CA SER A 407 -8.43 18.09 -7.65
C SER A 407 -7.66 18.85 -6.58
N GLU A 408 -8.28 19.15 -5.44
CA GLU A 408 -7.59 19.81 -4.33
C GLU A 408 -6.49 18.93 -3.75
N GLN A 409 -5.41 19.55 -3.28
CA GLN A 409 -4.36 18.85 -2.55
C GLN A 409 -4.90 18.34 -1.21
N THR A 410 -4.79 17.05 -1.00
CA THR A 410 -5.28 16.35 0.19
C THR A 410 -4.21 15.41 0.74
N THR A 411 -4.37 14.96 1.96
CA THR A 411 -3.43 14.05 2.60
C THR A 411 -4.15 12.89 3.27
N ILE A 412 -3.45 11.80 3.50
CA ILE A 412 -3.97 10.63 4.23
C ILE A 412 -4.50 11.01 5.63
N LEU A 413 -4.01 12.13 6.21
CA LEU A 413 -4.49 12.64 7.50
C LEU A 413 -5.97 13.09 7.46
N ASP A 414 -6.47 13.45 6.27
CA ASP A 414 -7.84 13.95 6.08
C ASP A 414 -8.89 12.84 6.09
N ILE A 415 -8.46 11.57 6.00
CA ILE A 415 -9.36 10.42 5.83
C ILE A 415 -10.17 10.18 7.10
N ALA A 416 -9.53 10.06 8.26
CA ALA A 416 -10.24 9.80 9.51
C ALA A 416 -11.27 10.91 9.85
N PRO A 417 -10.94 12.22 9.82
CA PRO A 417 -11.93 13.26 10.04
C PRO A 417 -13.05 13.28 9.00
N THR A 418 -12.78 12.90 7.75
CA THR A 418 -13.78 12.79 6.69
C THR A 418 -14.75 11.63 6.96
N ILE A 419 -14.24 10.45 7.31
CA ILE A 419 -15.07 9.30 7.69
C ILE A 419 -15.98 9.67 8.88
N LEU A 420 -15.42 10.29 9.92
CA LEU A 420 -16.20 10.72 11.08
C LEU A 420 -17.30 11.71 10.69
N ALA A 421 -17.01 12.66 9.81
CA ALA A 421 -17.99 13.61 9.32
C ALA A 421 -19.11 12.95 8.50
N ILE A 422 -18.78 11.98 7.64
CA ILE A 422 -19.76 11.18 6.88
C ILE A 422 -20.69 10.42 7.85
N MET A 423 -20.14 9.91 8.95
CA MET A 423 -20.90 9.22 10.01
C MET A 423 -21.70 10.18 10.91
N GLY A 424 -21.64 11.49 10.67
CA GLY A 424 -22.29 12.52 11.51
C GLY A 424 -21.59 12.76 12.84
N TRP A 425 -20.31 12.38 12.96
CA TRP A 425 -19.53 12.54 14.20
C TRP A 425 -18.51 13.66 14.08
N LYS A 426 -18.14 14.22 15.22
CA LYS A 426 -17.08 15.24 15.28
C LYS A 426 -15.70 14.59 15.18
N LYS A 427 -14.76 15.26 14.51
CA LYS A 427 -13.35 14.88 14.54
C LYS A 427 -12.77 14.98 15.96
N MET A 428 -11.73 14.21 16.25
CA MET A 428 -11.02 14.31 17.51
C MET A 428 -10.28 15.67 17.60
N PRO A 429 -10.17 16.27 18.79
CA PRO A 429 -9.50 17.58 18.95
C PRO A 429 -8.07 17.61 18.44
N PHE A 430 -7.35 16.49 18.51
CA PHE A 430 -5.96 16.38 18.08
C PHE A 430 -5.78 16.10 16.58
N HIS A 431 -6.86 15.79 15.83
CA HIS A 431 -6.77 15.54 14.39
C HIS A 431 -6.25 16.76 13.64
N LYS A 432 -5.18 16.59 12.86
CA LYS A 432 -4.60 17.63 12.00
C LYS A 432 -5.26 17.68 10.62
N GLY A 433 -5.84 16.57 10.18
CA GLY A 433 -6.56 16.49 8.92
C GLY A 433 -7.89 17.25 8.93
N PHE A 434 -8.42 17.47 7.74
CA PHE A 434 -9.66 18.21 7.47
C PHE A 434 -10.73 17.27 6.92
N ASN A 435 -11.99 17.73 6.98
CA ASN A 435 -13.08 17.04 6.28
C ASN A 435 -13.02 17.38 4.79
N LEU A 436 -12.73 16.41 3.95
CA LEU A 436 -12.60 16.56 2.49
C LEU A 436 -13.90 16.98 1.77
N LEU A 437 -15.04 16.74 2.39
CA LEU A 437 -16.36 17.05 1.83
C LEU A 437 -16.84 18.47 2.19
N LYS A 438 -16.11 19.17 3.04
CA LYS A 438 -16.47 20.52 3.47
C LYS A 438 -15.75 21.54 2.63
N THR A 439 -16.50 22.34 1.89
CA THR A 439 -15.97 23.48 1.15
C THR A 439 -15.71 24.66 2.08
N GLY A 440 -14.63 25.42 1.83
CA GLY A 440 -14.34 26.69 2.51
C GLY A 440 -13.63 26.58 3.87
N GLU A 441 -13.16 25.42 4.30
CA GLU A 441 -12.19 25.34 5.39
C GLU A 441 -10.81 25.80 4.87
N GLU A 442 -10.15 26.71 5.62
CA GLU A 442 -8.77 27.06 5.33
C GLU A 442 -7.88 25.84 5.60
N ARG A 443 -7.47 25.18 4.52
CA ARG A 443 -6.51 24.09 4.57
C ARG A 443 -5.09 24.64 4.61
N THR A 444 -4.20 23.92 5.28
CA THR A 444 -2.77 24.23 5.19
C THR A 444 -2.35 24.04 3.74
N PRO A 445 -1.86 25.06 3.04
CA PRO A 445 -1.55 24.96 1.62
C PRO A 445 -0.33 24.06 1.36
N ILE A 446 0.40 23.65 2.41
CA ILE A 446 1.61 22.85 2.33
C ILE A 446 1.33 21.46 2.89
N ILE A 447 1.55 20.44 2.07
CA ILE A 447 1.61 19.05 2.51
C ILE A 447 3.07 18.72 2.80
N PHE A 448 3.34 18.28 4.03
CA PHE A 448 4.67 17.88 4.45
C PHE A 448 4.89 16.38 4.26
N GLY A 449 6.09 16.04 3.80
CA GLY A 449 6.58 14.68 3.72
C GLY A 449 7.84 14.50 4.55
N GLU A 450 8.01 13.32 5.12
CA GLU A 450 9.15 12.96 5.95
C GLU A 450 9.57 11.51 5.71
N THR A 451 10.86 11.23 5.73
CA THR A 451 11.35 9.86 5.72
C THR A 451 12.59 9.73 6.59
N TYR A 452 12.66 8.62 7.29
CA TYR A 452 13.69 8.32 8.26
C TYR A 452 14.31 6.97 7.93
N ARG A 453 15.62 6.92 7.90
CA ARG A 453 16.33 5.70 7.55
C ARG A 453 17.10 5.15 8.75
N PRO A 454 16.77 3.96 9.25
CA PRO A 454 17.44 3.37 10.43
C PRO A 454 18.95 3.16 10.22
N GLU A 455 19.36 2.85 8.99
CA GLU A 455 20.74 2.51 8.66
C GLU A 455 21.54 3.63 7.99
N SER A 456 20.91 4.72 7.65
CA SER A 456 21.59 5.82 7.00
C SER A 456 21.33 7.13 7.72
N THR A 457 22.34 7.95 7.70
CA THR A 457 22.37 9.28 8.31
C THR A 457 21.54 10.32 7.55
N ARG A 458 20.61 9.92 6.64
CA ARG A 458 19.95 10.85 5.74
C ARG A 458 18.45 10.82 5.88
N ASP A 459 17.98 11.47 6.91
CA ASP A 459 16.59 11.88 6.98
C ASP A 459 16.31 12.92 5.88
N ARG A 460 15.11 12.88 5.29
CA ARG A 460 14.64 13.84 4.31
C ARG A 460 13.28 14.36 4.71
N PHE A 461 13.06 15.63 4.37
CA PHE A 461 11.79 16.31 4.60
C PHE A 461 11.37 17.01 3.32
N SER A 462 10.08 17.05 3.06
CA SER A 462 9.57 17.78 1.91
C SER A 462 8.39 18.67 2.28
N GLY A 463 8.15 19.66 1.46
CA GLY A 463 6.92 20.41 1.41
C GLY A 463 6.41 20.41 -0.02
N LEU A 464 5.10 20.19 -0.18
CA LEU A 464 4.42 20.26 -1.46
C LEU A 464 3.35 21.33 -1.38
N GLN A 465 3.53 22.39 -2.17
CA GLN A 465 2.59 23.48 -2.38
C GLN A 465 2.52 23.77 -3.87
N TYR A 466 1.48 23.23 -4.51
CA TYR A 466 1.37 23.34 -5.97
C TYR A 466 1.65 24.77 -6.49
N PRO A 467 2.49 24.93 -7.52
CA PRO A 467 3.12 23.86 -8.32
C PRO A 467 4.48 23.38 -7.80
N TRP A 468 4.91 23.84 -6.63
CA TRP A 468 6.24 23.56 -6.10
C TRP A 468 6.28 22.34 -5.18
N HIS A 469 7.26 21.48 -5.38
CA HIS A 469 7.67 20.45 -4.44
C HIS A 469 9.14 20.66 -4.07
N LEU A 470 9.39 20.90 -2.78
CA LEU A 470 10.71 21.15 -2.22
C LEU A 470 11.11 19.98 -1.32
N ILE A 471 12.28 19.39 -1.57
CA ILE A 471 12.87 18.32 -0.75
C ILE A 471 14.13 18.87 -0.08
N PHE A 472 14.24 18.66 1.23
CA PHE A 472 15.37 19.09 2.06
C PHE A 472 16.06 17.89 2.70
N THR A 473 17.39 17.78 2.52
CA THR A 473 18.26 16.80 3.17
C THR A 473 19.16 17.51 4.19
N PRO A 474 18.79 17.53 5.49
CA PRO A 474 19.47 18.33 6.52
C PRO A 474 20.95 18.01 6.69
N SER A 475 21.34 16.73 6.66
CA SER A 475 22.74 16.29 6.83
C SER A 475 23.71 16.83 5.77
N ARG A 476 23.19 17.40 4.68
CA ARG A 476 23.95 18.00 3.58
C ARG A 476 23.60 19.46 3.32
N ASP A 477 22.69 20.02 4.09
CA ASP A 477 22.03 21.32 3.83
C ASP A 477 21.60 21.47 2.35
N ARG A 478 21.12 20.35 1.75
CA ARG A 478 20.80 20.27 0.34
C ARG A 478 19.32 20.41 0.11
N PHE A 479 18.96 21.26 -0.86
CA PHE A 479 17.60 21.42 -1.36
C PHE A 479 17.47 20.93 -2.79
N GLU A 480 16.32 20.33 -3.08
CA GLU A 480 15.86 20.00 -4.43
C GLU A 480 14.48 20.63 -4.61
N LEU A 481 14.25 21.28 -5.75
CA LEU A 481 12.99 21.96 -6.05
C LEU A 481 12.49 21.52 -7.42
N TYR A 482 11.23 21.13 -7.48
CA TYR A 482 10.56 20.68 -8.70
C TYR A 482 9.28 21.47 -8.94
N ASN A 483 9.00 21.79 -10.22
CA ASN A 483 7.74 22.35 -10.65
C ASN A 483 6.86 21.20 -11.17
N ILE A 484 6.06 20.60 -10.29
CA ILE A 484 5.26 19.40 -10.63
C ILE A 484 4.13 19.65 -11.64
N ARG A 485 3.83 20.91 -11.98
CA ARG A 485 2.92 21.22 -13.10
C ARG A 485 3.58 20.98 -14.45
N ASP A 486 4.82 21.43 -14.61
CA ASP A 486 5.55 21.42 -15.87
C ASP A 486 6.47 20.19 -15.99
N ASP A 487 6.87 19.62 -14.85
CA ASP A 487 7.69 18.41 -14.70
C ASP A 487 7.08 17.49 -13.62
N PRO A 488 5.95 16.82 -13.91
CA PRO A 488 5.27 15.96 -12.94
C PRO A 488 6.07 14.70 -12.56
N ALA A 489 7.11 14.37 -13.34
CA ALA A 489 8.03 13.27 -13.06
C ALA A 489 9.26 13.70 -12.24
N GLU A 490 9.38 14.99 -11.88
CA GLU A 490 10.43 15.55 -11.04
C GLU A 490 11.86 15.22 -11.51
N GLN A 491 12.07 15.27 -12.83
CA GLN A 491 13.37 14.95 -13.44
C GLN A 491 14.33 16.15 -13.44
N THR A 492 13.81 17.37 -13.34
CA THR A 492 14.60 18.60 -13.46
C THR A 492 14.58 19.39 -12.15
N ASN A 493 15.67 19.30 -11.39
CA ASN A 493 15.83 20.11 -10.18
C ASN A 493 16.15 21.57 -10.55
N VAL A 494 15.19 22.46 -10.33
CA VAL A 494 15.28 23.91 -10.65
C VAL A 494 15.68 24.78 -9.44
N PHE A 495 16.16 24.18 -8.36
CA PHE A 495 16.47 24.92 -7.13
C PHE A 495 17.49 26.04 -7.35
N VAL A 496 18.54 25.80 -8.13
CA VAL A 496 19.59 26.81 -8.39
C VAL A 496 19.04 28.02 -9.14
N GLN A 497 18.14 27.78 -10.10
CA GLN A 497 17.50 28.81 -10.93
C GLN A 497 16.50 29.63 -10.11
N GLU A 498 15.73 28.98 -9.24
CA GLU A 498 14.61 29.58 -8.52
C GLU A 498 14.93 29.98 -7.07
N ARG A 499 16.14 29.74 -6.56
CA ARG A 499 16.48 29.93 -5.15
C ARG A 499 16.32 31.38 -4.62
N GLU A 500 16.34 32.34 -5.51
CA GLU A 500 16.15 33.80 -5.18
C GLU A 500 14.71 34.26 -5.41
N ASN A 501 13.84 33.39 -5.96
CA ASN A 501 12.42 33.67 -6.11
C ASN A 501 11.79 33.87 -4.71
N PRO A 502 11.11 35.00 -4.43
CA PRO A 502 10.60 35.32 -3.09
C PRO A 502 9.68 34.24 -2.51
N ASP A 503 8.86 33.59 -3.34
CA ASP A 503 7.96 32.52 -2.89
C ASP A 503 8.76 31.27 -2.53
N VAL A 504 9.78 30.90 -3.31
CA VAL A 504 10.69 29.79 -3.02
C VAL A 504 11.51 30.07 -1.76
N VAL A 505 11.98 31.28 -1.57
CA VAL A 505 12.71 31.69 -0.34
C VAL A 505 11.83 31.50 0.90
N LYS A 506 10.58 31.95 0.84
CA LYS A 506 9.62 31.77 1.93
C LYS A 506 9.32 30.27 2.17
N PHE A 507 9.06 29.53 1.12
CA PHE A 507 8.74 28.11 1.17
C PHE A 507 9.91 27.29 1.74
N ARG A 508 11.13 27.55 1.28
CA ARG A 508 12.36 26.94 1.81
C ARG A 508 12.54 27.16 3.31
N LYS A 509 12.27 28.38 3.80
CA LYS A 509 12.34 28.68 5.25
C LYS A 509 11.33 27.84 6.04
N ILE A 510 10.12 27.66 5.52
CA ILE A 510 9.06 26.86 6.17
C ILE A 510 9.48 25.39 6.25
N VAL A 511 9.91 24.78 5.12
CA VAL A 511 10.31 23.37 5.07
C VAL A 511 11.55 23.12 5.94
N LYS A 512 12.54 24.03 5.89
CA LYS A 512 13.74 23.93 6.75
C LYS A 512 13.37 24.00 8.24
N LYS A 513 12.50 24.94 8.62
CA LYS A 513 12.03 25.07 10.00
C LYS A 513 11.33 23.79 10.46
N TYR A 514 10.39 23.29 9.67
CA TYR A 514 9.70 22.03 9.95
C TYR A 514 10.68 20.88 10.21
N ALA A 515 11.66 20.68 9.32
CA ALA A 515 12.66 19.63 9.46
C ALA A 515 13.50 19.77 10.75
N LEU A 516 13.97 20.99 11.04
CA LEU A 516 14.83 21.22 12.20
C LEU A 516 14.07 21.09 13.53
N GLU A 517 12.82 21.48 13.59
CA GLU A 517 11.96 21.28 14.77
C GLU A 517 11.78 19.79 15.05
N ILE A 518 11.50 18.96 14.04
CA ILE A 518 11.37 17.51 14.17
C ILE A 518 12.69 16.90 14.65
N LEU A 519 13.80 17.22 14.00
CA LEU A 519 15.11 16.69 14.35
C LEU A 519 15.55 17.04 15.77
N SER A 520 15.12 18.18 16.29
CA SER A 520 15.42 18.60 17.68
C SER A 520 14.69 17.78 18.73
N THR A 521 13.59 17.12 18.37
CA THR A 521 12.72 16.37 19.28
C THR A 521 12.70 14.87 18.99
N LYS A 522 13.26 14.47 17.84
CA LYS A 522 13.28 13.06 17.41
C LYS A 522 14.06 12.21 18.40
N LYS A 523 13.42 11.14 18.87
CA LYS A 523 14.07 10.10 19.70
C LYS A 523 14.78 9.08 18.80
N ASP A 524 15.87 8.49 19.29
CA ASP A 524 16.53 7.39 18.62
C ASP A 524 15.60 6.19 18.49
N ILE A 525 15.72 5.48 17.36
CA ILE A 525 14.91 4.32 17.04
C ILE A 525 15.63 3.08 17.54
N GLU A 526 15.04 2.41 18.52
CA GLU A 526 15.48 1.09 18.96
C GLU A 526 14.57 0.02 18.34
N LEU A 527 15.15 -0.92 17.59
CA LEU A 527 14.45 -2.06 17.03
C LEU A 527 14.90 -3.34 17.74
N ASP A 528 13.94 -4.19 18.08
CA ASP A 528 14.25 -5.50 18.65
C ASP A 528 14.87 -6.43 17.57
N PRO A 529 15.68 -7.45 17.97
CA PRO A 529 16.37 -8.32 17.02
C PRO A 529 15.45 -9.05 16.04
N LYS A 530 14.24 -9.45 16.46
CA LYS A 530 13.26 -10.12 15.58
C LYS A 530 12.66 -9.16 14.58
N SER A 531 12.43 -7.91 14.97
CA SER A 531 11.99 -6.85 14.05
C SER A 531 13.08 -6.53 13.04
N LEU A 532 14.34 -6.49 13.43
CA LEU A 532 15.48 -6.33 12.51
C LEU A 532 15.57 -7.48 11.50
N GLU A 533 15.42 -8.73 11.96
CA GLU A 533 15.40 -9.89 11.08
C GLU A 533 14.23 -9.84 10.08
N MET A 534 13.03 -9.51 10.55
CA MET A 534 11.87 -9.30 9.70
C MET A 534 12.11 -8.23 8.63
N LEU A 535 12.64 -7.06 9.02
CA LEU A 535 12.92 -5.97 8.09
C LEU A 535 13.98 -6.34 7.06
N ARG A 536 14.97 -7.16 7.44
CA ARG A 536 15.95 -7.71 6.49
C ARG A 536 15.31 -8.68 5.51
N SER A 537 14.40 -9.55 5.97
CA SER A 537 13.69 -10.51 5.10
C SER A 537 12.74 -9.83 4.11
N LEU A 538 12.23 -8.65 4.48
CA LEU A 538 11.38 -7.80 3.63
C LEU A 538 12.19 -6.84 2.73
N GLY A 539 13.54 -6.88 2.79
CA GLY A 539 14.39 -6.00 1.99
C GLY A 539 14.48 -4.55 2.48
N TYR A 540 13.88 -4.21 3.61
CA TYR A 540 13.92 -2.85 4.17
C TYR A 540 15.29 -2.46 4.72
N ILE A 541 16.08 -3.44 5.15
CA ILE A 541 17.42 -3.24 5.75
C ILE A 541 18.40 -4.14 5.00
N LYS A 542 19.44 -3.57 4.44
CA LYS A 542 20.56 -4.35 3.86
C LYS A 542 21.51 -4.80 4.98
N LYS A 543 22.13 -5.98 4.80
CA LYS A 543 23.15 -6.51 5.72
C LYS A 543 24.36 -5.60 5.80
#